data_eed5fbe693caee81e8c4c7893679bc50
#
_entry.id   eed5fbe693caee81e8c4c7893679bc50
#
_cell.length_a   1.000
_cell.length_b   1.000
_cell.length_c   1.000
_cell.angle_alpha   90.00
_cell.angle_beta   90.00
_cell.angle_gamma   90.00
#
_symmetry.space_group_name_H-M   'P 1'
#
loop_
_entity.id
_entity.type
_entity.pdbx_description
1 polymer ?
#
loop_
_entity_poly.entity_id
_entity_poly.type
_entity_poly.pdbx_seq_one_letter_code
_entity_poly.pdbx_strand_id
1 'polypeptide(L)'
;MSGPVYDDPISAYRRPTTPPPVCEVCGSHINPDYQKGPICGACLKEKEDPVISPPHYTAGGIETIDFIKAKLTPDEFRGYLKGSIIKYLSRANLKGSEEQDYRKASFYSRMLAGDDPRGEAQA
;
A
#
# COMPACT_ATOMS: atom_id res chain seq x y z
N MET A 1 2.95 -14.74 40.18
CA MET A 1 3.94 -15.45 39.40
C MET A 1 3.83 -15.02 37.95
N SER A 2 4.76 -14.20 37.55
CA SER A 2 4.78 -13.75 36.17
C SER A 2 5.34 -14.87 35.30
N GLY A 3 4.54 -15.39 34.38
CA GLY A 3 5.02 -16.25 33.34
C GLY A 3 6.03 -15.51 32.45
N PRO A 4 6.80 -16.22 31.62
CA PRO A 4 7.69 -15.57 30.68
C PRO A 4 6.87 -14.59 29.83
N VAL A 5 7.30 -13.34 29.83
CA VAL A 5 6.71 -12.36 28.94
C VAL A 5 7.06 -12.79 27.52
N TYR A 6 6.07 -13.32 26.85
CA TYR A 6 6.22 -13.59 25.42
C TYR A 6 6.32 -12.26 24.70
N ASP A 7 7.54 -11.94 24.27
CA ASP A 7 7.74 -10.81 23.37
C ASP A 7 7.15 -11.18 22.02
N ASP A 8 5.86 -10.91 21.88
CA ASP A 8 5.18 -10.99 20.60
C ASP A 8 5.86 -10.03 19.63
N PRO A 9 6.35 -10.48 18.47
CA PRO A 9 6.91 -9.60 17.47
C PRO A 9 5.93 -8.50 17.03
N ILE A 10 4.63 -8.70 17.25
CA ILE A 10 3.60 -7.69 17.02
C ILE A 10 3.57 -6.63 18.12
N SER A 11 4.15 -6.89 19.28
CA SER A 11 4.15 -5.91 20.38
C SER A 11 5.02 -4.68 20.07
N ALA A 12 6.00 -4.80 19.17
CA ALA A 12 6.76 -3.68 18.65
C ALA A 12 5.90 -2.67 17.88
N TYR A 13 4.72 -3.11 17.41
CA TYR A 13 3.75 -2.28 16.70
C TYR A 13 2.61 -1.81 17.60
N ARG A 14 2.76 -1.91 18.93
CA ARG A 14 1.76 -1.39 19.84
C ARG A 14 1.55 0.09 19.59
N ARG A 15 0.29 0.41 19.33
CA ARG A 15 -0.12 1.80 19.18
C ARG A 15 0.23 2.58 20.44
N PRO A 16 0.69 3.81 20.28
CA PRO A 16 0.89 4.67 21.44
C PRO A 16 -0.41 4.78 22.24
N THR A 17 -0.27 4.85 23.56
CA THR A 17 -1.40 4.95 24.49
C THR A 17 -2.14 6.30 24.40
N THR A 18 -1.61 7.25 23.64
CA THR A 18 -2.29 8.50 23.34
C THR A 18 -3.41 8.27 22.33
N PRO A 19 -4.57 8.95 22.48
CA PRO A 19 -5.64 8.82 21.49
C PRO A 19 -5.14 9.22 20.12
N PRO A 20 -5.53 8.50 19.06
CA PRO A 20 -5.11 8.83 17.70
C PRO A 20 -5.66 10.22 17.33
N PRO A 21 -4.90 11.01 16.53
CA PRO A 21 -5.38 12.27 16.02
C PRO A 21 -6.65 12.07 15.19
N VAL A 22 -7.49 13.09 15.15
CA VAL A 22 -8.72 13.07 14.38
C VAL A 22 -8.60 14.01 13.17
N CYS A 23 -9.27 13.64 12.09
CA CYS A 23 -9.33 14.48 10.89
C CYS A 23 -10.04 15.79 11.18
N GLU A 24 -9.46 16.90 10.80
CA GLU A 24 -10.05 18.24 10.98
C GLU A 24 -11.31 18.45 10.13
N VAL A 25 -11.48 17.68 9.07
CA VAL A 25 -12.60 17.82 8.15
C VAL A 25 -13.77 16.94 8.54
N CYS A 26 -13.55 15.64 8.80
CA CYS A 26 -14.64 14.68 9.05
C CYS A 26 -14.66 14.10 10.46
N GLY A 27 -13.66 14.38 11.29
CA GLY A 27 -13.55 13.86 12.65
C GLY A 27 -13.17 12.38 12.77
N SER A 28 -12.89 11.70 11.67
CA SER A 28 -12.45 10.31 11.67
C SER A 28 -11.06 10.16 12.28
N HIS A 29 -10.82 9.03 12.94
CA HIS A 29 -9.50 8.74 13.48
C HIS A 29 -8.47 8.63 12.36
N ILE A 30 -7.33 9.30 12.54
CA ILE A 30 -6.19 9.23 11.63
C ILE A 30 -5.19 8.25 12.20
N ASN A 31 -4.72 7.32 11.37
CA ASN A 31 -3.59 6.48 11.75
C ASN A 31 -2.29 7.26 11.50
N PRO A 32 -1.52 7.61 12.56
CA PRO A 32 -0.29 8.38 12.41
C PRO A 32 0.80 7.64 11.64
N ASP A 33 0.71 6.30 11.52
CA ASP A 33 1.65 5.51 10.75
C ASP A 33 1.45 5.68 9.25
N TYR A 34 0.22 6.02 8.83
CA TYR A 34 -0.15 6.17 7.43
C TYR A 34 -0.18 7.61 6.95
N GLN A 35 -0.41 8.54 7.87
CA GLN A 35 -0.62 9.92 7.47
C GLN A 35 0.13 10.89 8.37
N LYS A 36 0.89 11.72 7.72
CA LYS A 36 1.52 12.87 8.35
C LYS A 36 0.67 14.09 8.04
N GLY A 37 -0.30 14.38 8.88
CA GLY A 37 -1.11 15.57 8.69
C GLY A 37 -2.49 15.48 9.33
N PRO A 38 -3.22 16.62 9.39
CA PRO A 38 -4.49 16.74 10.13
C PRO A 38 -5.71 16.23 9.36
N ILE A 39 -5.54 15.70 8.13
CA ILE A 39 -6.63 15.29 7.26
C ILE A 39 -6.56 13.79 7.00
N CYS A 40 -7.67 13.07 7.20
CA CYS A 40 -7.72 11.63 6.99
C CYS A 40 -7.62 11.23 5.51
N GLY A 41 -7.26 9.97 5.23
CA GLY A 41 -7.10 9.48 3.88
C GLY A 41 -8.34 9.59 3.00
N ALA A 42 -9.54 9.51 3.62
CA ALA A 42 -10.80 9.68 2.88
C ALA A 42 -10.98 11.11 2.40
N CYS A 43 -10.60 12.10 3.20
CA CYS A 43 -10.67 13.51 2.83
C CYS A 43 -9.51 13.94 1.91
N LEU A 44 -8.43 13.16 1.91
CA LEU A 44 -7.30 13.35 0.99
C LEU A 44 -7.47 12.62 -0.34
N LYS A 45 -8.57 11.92 -0.54
CA LYS A 45 -8.82 11.11 -1.75
C LYS A 45 -8.85 11.91 -3.04
N GLU A 46 -8.95 13.21 -2.97
CA GLU A 46 -8.76 14.07 -4.13
C GLU A 46 -7.29 14.20 -4.54
N LYS A 47 -6.37 13.74 -3.68
CA LYS A 47 -4.95 13.64 -4.02
C LYS A 47 -4.66 12.22 -4.43
N GLU A 48 -4.06 12.07 -5.59
CA GLU A 48 -3.66 10.79 -6.17
C GLU A 48 -2.93 9.92 -5.14
N ASP A 49 -3.41 8.71 -4.95
CA ASP A 49 -2.73 7.74 -4.07
C ASP A 49 -1.40 7.35 -4.69
N PRO A 50 -0.26 7.61 -4.03
CA PRO A 50 1.05 7.35 -4.60
C PRO A 50 1.36 5.86 -4.77
N VAL A 51 0.50 4.99 -4.27
CA VAL A 51 0.64 3.54 -4.44
C VAL A 51 -0.27 3.01 -5.54
N ILE A 52 -1.49 3.52 -5.62
CA ILE A 52 -2.50 3.02 -6.56
C ILE A 52 -2.31 3.62 -7.95
N SER A 53 -2.08 4.92 -8.04
CA SER A 53 -1.94 5.60 -9.33
C SER A 53 -0.95 6.77 -9.23
N PRO A 54 0.35 6.47 -9.10
CA PRO A 54 1.34 7.53 -9.05
C PRO A 54 1.45 8.26 -10.40
N PRO A 55 1.60 9.59 -10.40
CA PRO A 55 1.60 10.40 -11.62
C PRO A 55 2.65 9.97 -12.65
N HIS A 56 3.80 9.50 -12.19
CA HIS A 56 4.87 9.08 -13.10
C HIS A 56 4.56 7.78 -13.86
N TYR A 57 3.56 7.02 -13.43
CA TYR A 57 3.11 5.83 -14.16
C TYR A 57 1.98 6.12 -15.14
N THR A 58 1.34 7.27 -15.04
CA THR A 58 0.25 7.68 -15.95
C THR A 58 0.69 8.68 -17.00
N ALA A 59 1.96 9.05 -17.00
CA ALA A 59 2.51 9.97 -17.99
C ALA A 59 2.28 9.43 -19.41
N GLY A 60 1.74 10.27 -20.30
CA GLY A 60 1.41 9.85 -21.65
C GLY A 60 0.01 9.26 -21.84
N GLY A 61 -0.81 9.24 -20.78
CA GLY A 61 -2.21 8.79 -20.85
C GLY A 61 -2.43 7.28 -20.78
N ILE A 62 -1.36 6.51 -20.62
CA ILE A 62 -1.44 5.06 -20.43
C ILE A 62 -0.70 4.71 -19.15
N GLU A 63 -1.36 3.96 -18.28
CA GLU A 63 -0.69 3.50 -17.08
C GLU A 63 0.33 2.43 -17.41
N THR A 64 1.52 2.53 -16.80
CA THR A 64 2.64 1.63 -17.09
C THR A 64 2.29 0.16 -16.93
N ILE A 65 1.52 -0.18 -15.88
CA ILE A 65 1.15 -1.57 -15.63
C ILE A 65 0.22 -2.13 -16.71
N ASP A 66 -0.65 -1.31 -17.28
CA ASP A 66 -1.53 -1.72 -18.38
C ASP A 66 -0.73 -1.94 -19.67
N PHE A 67 0.26 -1.10 -19.91
CA PHE A 67 1.19 -1.27 -21.02
C PHE A 67 1.99 -2.58 -20.87
N ILE A 68 2.51 -2.86 -19.68
CA ILE A 68 3.22 -4.11 -19.38
C ILE A 68 2.31 -5.31 -19.63
N LYS A 69 1.09 -5.25 -19.12
CA LYS A 69 0.10 -6.32 -19.31
C LYS A 69 -0.20 -6.57 -20.79
N ALA A 70 -0.30 -5.51 -21.57
CA ALA A 70 -0.56 -5.62 -23.01
C ALA A 70 0.62 -6.23 -23.81
N LYS A 71 1.84 -6.07 -23.31
CA LYS A 71 3.06 -6.57 -23.98
C LYS A 71 3.48 -7.96 -23.57
N LEU A 72 3.03 -8.43 -22.42
CA LEU A 72 3.39 -9.75 -21.88
C LEU A 72 2.27 -10.77 -22.10
N THR A 73 2.66 -12.03 -22.21
CA THR A 73 1.67 -13.10 -22.14
C THR A 73 1.07 -13.17 -20.72
N PRO A 74 -0.12 -13.79 -20.54
CA PRO A 74 -0.71 -13.94 -19.21
C PRO A 74 0.24 -14.55 -18.17
N ASP A 75 1.01 -15.55 -18.56
CA ASP A 75 1.94 -16.21 -17.66
C ASP A 75 3.14 -15.32 -17.32
N GLU A 76 3.66 -14.60 -18.29
CA GLU A 76 4.73 -13.63 -18.08
C GLU A 76 4.27 -12.50 -17.16
N PHE A 77 3.06 -12.01 -17.35
CA PHE A 77 2.48 -10.97 -16.49
C PHE A 77 2.32 -11.45 -15.05
N ARG A 78 1.87 -12.69 -14.85
CA ARG A 78 1.80 -13.30 -13.51
C ARG A 78 3.19 -13.37 -12.87
N GLY A 79 4.21 -13.74 -13.64
CA GLY A 79 5.60 -13.74 -13.17
C GLY A 79 6.08 -12.37 -12.78
N TYR A 80 5.74 -11.34 -13.54
CA TYR A 80 6.03 -9.95 -13.23
C TYR A 80 5.40 -9.53 -11.89
N LEU A 81 4.12 -9.85 -11.69
CA LEU A 81 3.42 -9.55 -10.44
C LEU A 81 4.04 -10.26 -9.24
N LYS A 82 4.33 -11.55 -9.38
CA LYS A 82 5.00 -12.33 -8.33
C LYS A 82 6.35 -11.74 -7.97
N GLY A 83 7.16 -11.42 -8.97
CA GLY A 83 8.48 -10.82 -8.76
C GLY A 83 8.39 -9.46 -8.05
N SER A 84 7.39 -8.66 -8.42
CA SER A 84 7.14 -7.37 -7.77
C SER A 84 6.78 -7.53 -6.31
N ILE A 85 5.91 -8.48 -5.97
CA ILE A 85 5.53 -8.80 -4.59
C ILE A 85 6.77 -9.18 -3.78
N ILE A 86 7.56 -10.11 -4.28
CA ILE A 86 8.77 -10.58 -3.62
C ILE A 86 9.75 -9.43 -3.41
N LYS A 87 9.94 -8.61 -4.42
CA LYS A 87 10.83 -7.44 -4.34
C LYS A 87 10.41 -6.50 -3.21
N TYR A 88 9.14 -6.12 -3.14
CA TYR A 88 8.68 -5.19 -2.12
C TYR A 88 8.71 -5.79 -0.72
N LEU A 89 8.36 -7.06 -0.55
CA LEU A 89 8.44 -7.73 0.74
C LEU A 89 9.89 -7.87 1.21
N SER A 90 10.81 -8.20 0.29
CA SER A 90 12.22 -8.43 0.64
C SER A 90 12.93 -7.14 1.07
N ARG A 91 12.59 -6.00 0.48
CA ARG A 91 13.28 -4.74 0.77
C ARG A 91 12.59 -3.88 1.83
N ALA A 92 11.38 -4.24 2.24
CA ALA A 92 10.56 -3.43 3.13
C ALA A 92 11.30 -3.00 4.40
N ASN A 93 11.99 -3.94 5.04
CA ASN A 93 12.74 -3.70 6.27
C ASN A 93 14.03 -2.91 6.08
N LEU A 94 14.49 -2.76 4.85
CA LEU A 94 15.80 -2.21 4.55
C LEU A 94 15.78 -0.74 4.15
N LYS A 95 14.60 -0.23 3.77
CA LYS A 95 14.50 1.06 3.09
C LYS A 95 13.89 2.19 3.93
N GLY A 96 13.41 1.91 5.13
CA GLY A 96 12.77 2.92 5.97
C GLY A 96 11.38 3.36 5.55
N SER A 97 10.81 2.75 4.51
CA SER A 97 9.44 2.94 4.05
C SER A 97 8.68 1.62 4.00
N GLU A 98 8.82 0.86 5.07
CA GLU A 98 8.33 -0.49 5.21
C GLU A 98 6.85 -0.62 4.86
N GLU A 99 6.04 0.25 5.43
CA GLU A 99 4.61 0.22 5.22
C GLU A 99 4.20 0.50 3.78
N GLN A 100 4.85 1.45 3.14
CA GLN A 100 4.60 1.75 1.73
C GLN A 100 4.92 0.55 0.85
N ASP A 101 6.00 -0.16 1.14
CA ASP A 101 6.37 -1.35 0.40
C ASP A 101 5.40 -2.51 0.64
N TYR A 102 4.85 -2.65 1.85
CA TYR A 102 3.77 -3.61 2.11
C TYR A 102 2.49 -3.26 1.35
N ARG A 103 2.15 -2.00 1.24
CA ARG A 103 1.00 -1.56 0.45
C ARG A 103 1.20 -1.83 -1.04
N LYS A 104 2.40 -1.63 -1.55
CA LYS A 104 2.74 -1.99 -2.94
C LYS A 104 2.66 -3.49 -3.17
N ALA A 105 3.18 -4.30 -2.25
CA ALA A 105 3.06 -5.75 -2.33
C ALA A 105 1.60 -6.19 -2.35
N SER A 106 0.75 -5.59 -1.52
CA SER A 106 -0.69 -5.84 -1.50
C SER A 106 -1.35 -5.48 -2.84
N PHE A 107 -0.99 -4.36 -3.43
CA PHE A 107 -1.49 -3.93 -4.74
C PHE A 107 -1.23 -5.00 -5.81
N TYR A 108 0.02 -5.44 -5.94
CA TYR A 108 0.38 -6.47 -6.92
C TYR A 108 -0.24 -7.82 -6.60
N SER A 109 -0.40 -8.16 -5.33
CA SER A 109 -1.04 -9.40 -4.90
C SER A 109 -2.52 -9.42 -5.28
N ARG A 110 -3.23 -8.32 -5.11
CA ARG A 110 -4.63 -8.19 -5.54
C ARG A 110 -4.76 -8.33 -7.05
N MET A 111 -3.90 -7.69 -7.81
CA MET A 111 -3.88 -7.84 -9.27
C MET A 111 -3.63 -9.28 -9.69
N LEU A 112 -2.73 -9.98 -9.00
CA LEU A 112 -2.44 -11.38 -9.27
C LEU A 112 -3.65 -12.29 -9.00
N ALA A 113 -4.45 -11.93 -8.01
CA ALA A 113 -5.70 -12.63 -7.69
C ALA A 113 -6.85 -12.31 -8.64
N GLY A 114 -6.66 -11.37 -9.57
CA GLY A 114 -7.68 -10.93 -10.49
C GLY A 114 -8.56 -9.79 -9.98
N ASP A 115 -8.20 -9.19 -8.85
CA ASP A 115 -8.90 -8.06 -8.25
C ASP A 115 -8.06 -6.78 -8.46
N ASP A 116 -8.40 -6.01 -9.49
CA ASP A 116 -7.69 -4.77 -9.75
C ASP A 116 -8.03 -3.72 -8.68
N PRO A 117 -7.04 -3.30 -7.84
CA PRO A 117 -7.30 -2.33 -6.79
C PRO A 117 -7.65 -0.92 -7.30
N ARG A 118 -7.47 -0.66 -8.59
CA ARG A 118 -7.87 0.60 -9.21
C ARG A 118 -9.37 0.67 -9.53
N GLY A 119 -10.07 -0.46 -9.45
CA GLY A 119 -11.48 -0.59 -9.76
C GLY A 119 -11.77 -0.86 -11.23
N GLU A 120 -13.01 -1.21 -11.54
CA GLU A 120 -13.44 -1.62 -12.89
C GLU A 120 -13.43 -0.47 -13.91
N ALA A 121 -13.37 0.76 -13.45
CA ALA A 121 -13.44 1.94 -14.33
C ALA A 121 -12.24 2.11 -15.26
N GLN A 122 -11.28 1.22 -15.20
CA GLN A 122 -10.03 1.29 -15.97
C GLN A 122 -9.83 0.06 -16.87
N ALA A 123 -10.90 -0.62 -17.11
CA ALA A 123 -10.89 -1.70 -18.07
C ALA A 123 -10.66 -1.18 -19.50
#